data_e436b90176ba76e02916f4c37003a51d
#
_entry.id   e436b90176ba76e02916f4c37003a51d
#
_cell.length_a   1.000
_cell.length_b   1.000
_cell.length_c   1.000
_cell.angle_alpha   90.00
_cell.angle_beta   90.00
_cell.angle_gamma   90.00
#
_symmetry.space_group_name_H-M   'P 1'
#
loop_
_entity.id
_entity.type
_entity.pdbx_description
1 polymer ?
#
loop_
_entity_poly.entity_id
_entity_poly.type
_entity_poly.pdbx_seq_one_letter_code
_entity_poly.pdbx_strand_id
1 'polypeptide(L)'
;MLALALPATAAARGPVSAFYYPWYGTTALDGAYEHWSQDDHSPPDNIASSYYPAIGVYSSSDRLVVGEQMQEIHDAGIDQIAVSWWGRGSPEDERMPLVVGAARSDGIDVAAHLEPYAGRTVADVVSDIGYLESTYGIRTFYVYRALDLPVAQWAVATAQLHAAGHVTLYAQTAMVGAAVAAGFDGVYTYDIVSYPGSMFRRLCAEAHRKHLLCAPSVGPGYDAQRGDGDPRVKPRRHGQTYDSMWQAAIASGADEVTITSFNEWHEGTQIEPARPARLGAYRYLSYDGAWGLHGVQAEDAYLTRTRYWSDVFHSTSPVQLKTKAS
;
A
#
# COMPACT_ATOMS: atom_id res chain seq x y z
N MET A 1 32.21 41.15 8.59
CA MET A 1 30.87 40.54 8.85
C MET A 1 30.89 39.11 8.36
N LEU A 2 30.95 38.12 9.28
CA LEU A 2 30.86 36.71 8.95
C LEU A 2 29.37 36.40 8.83
N ALA A 3 28.91 36.01 7.61
CA ALA A 3 27.58 35.47 7.41
C ALA A 3 27.56 34.04 7.95
N LEU A 4 26.88 33.78 9.06
CA LEU A 4 26.57 32.44 9.50
C LEU A 4 25.58 31.86 8.48
N ALA A 5 26.02 30.88 7.69
CA ALA A 5 25.14 30.07 6.92
C ALA A 5 24.30 29.19 7.88
N LEU A 6 23.00 29.46 7.95
CA LEU A 6 22.06 28.57 8.64
C LEU A 6 22.15 27.17 7.97
N PRO A 7 22.18 26.09 8.75
CA PRO A 7 22.13 24.75 8.18
C PRO A 7 20.82 24.62 7.41
N ALA A 8 20.89 24.20 6.15
CA ALA A 8 19.71 23.85 5.39
C ALA A 8 18.96 22.76 6.18
N THR A 9 17.72 23.03 6.57
CA THR A 9 16.84 22.02 7.15
C THR A 9 16.74 20.89 6.13
N ALA A 10 17.13 19.68 6.53
CA ALA A 10 16.89 18.50 5.70
C ALA A 10 15.39 18.46 5.39
N ALA A 11 15.05 18.25 4.12
CA ALA A 11 13.65 18.05 3.75
C ALA A 11 13.11 16.87 4.56
N ALA A 12 11.92 17.02 5.13
CA ALA A 12 11.25 15.91 5.81
C ALA A 12 10.95 14.81 4.79
N ARG A 13 11.05 13.55 5.20
CA ARG A 13 10.58 12.44 4.37
C ARG A 13 9.08 12.51 4.24
N GLY A 14 8.56 11.98 3.12
CA GLY A 14 7.13 11.76 2.93
C GLY A 14 6.59 10.65 3.82
N PRO A 15 5.32 10.31 3.68
CA PRO A 15 4.64 9.37 4.55
C PRO A 15 5.12 7.92 4.35
N VAL A 16 4.89 7.11 5.37
CA VAL A 16 4.77 5.66 5.26
C VAL A 16 3.31 5.36 4.98
N SER A 17 3.02 4.80 3.78
CA SER A 17 1.65 4.51 3.32
C SER A 17 1.41 3.02 3.25
N ALA A 18 0.23 2.52 3.63
CA ALA A 18 -0.13 1.13 3.46
C ALA A 18 -1.32 0.97 2.51
N PHE A 19 -1.25 0.02 1.57
CA PHE A 19 -2.41 -0.35 0.77
C PHE A 19 -3.43 -1.05 1.65
N TYR A 20 -4.68 -0.53 1.64
CA TYR A 20 -5.79 -0.95 2.47
C TYR A 20 -6.97 -1.39 1.60
N TYR A 21 -7.53 -2.57 1.89
CA TYR A 21 -8.56 -3.22 1.08
C TYR A 21 -9.89 -3.32 1.85
N PRO A 22 -10.86 -2.42 1.60
CA PRO A 22 -12.18 -2.45 2.25
C PRO A 22 -13.19 -3.30 1.48
N TRP A 23 -12.84 -4.52 1.08
CA TRP A 23 -13.66 -5.35 0.18
C TRP A 23 -14.18 -6.65 0.81
N TYR A 24 -13.83 -6.91 2.07
CA TYR A 24 -14.28 -8.11 2.77
C TYR A 24 -15.70 -7.99 3.28
N GLY A 25 -16.50 -9.06 3.13
CA GLY A 25 -17.86 -9.13 3.62
C GLY A 25 -18.15 -10.39 4.44
N THR A 26 -19.21 -10.31 5.25
CA THR A 26 -19.77 -11.45 5.97
C THR A 26 -21.25 -11.60 5.67
N THR A 27 -21.78 -12.82 5.82
CA THR A 27 -23.21 -13.07 5.61
C THR A 27 -24.10 -12.27 6.57
N ALA A 28 -23.59 -11.89 7.73
CA ALA A 28 -24.33 -11.15 8.75
C ALA A 28 -24.52 -9.67 8.41
N LEU A 29 -23.53 -9.03 7.79
CA LEU A 29 -23.56 -7.60 7.49
C LEU A 29 -23.76 -7.31 5.99
N ASP A 30 -23.20 -8.15 5.12
CA ASP A 30 -23.13 -7.90 3.67
C ASP A 30 -23.95 -8.92 2.86
N GLY A 31 -24.56 -9.90 3.54
CA GLY A 31 -25.36 -10.96 2.90
C GLY A 31 -24.53 -12.08 2.25
N ALA A 32 -23.22 -11.90 2.11
CA ALA A 32 -22.30 -12.88 1.56
C ALA A 32 -20.90 -12.76 2.21
N TYR A 33 -20.08 -13.80 2.05
CA TYR A 33 -18.67 -13.76 2.40
C TYR A 33 -17.86 -13.17 1.23
N GLU A 34 -17.98 -11.87 0.99
CA GLU A 34 -17.27 -11.19 -0.08
C GLU A 34 -15.76 -11.36 0.11
N HIS A 35 -15.08 -11.70 -0.98
CA HIS A 35 -13.64 -11.98 -1.06
C HIS A 35 -13.17 -13.18 -0.23
N TRP A 36 -13.74 -13.48 0.93
CA TRP A 36 -13.34 -14.67 1.72
C TRP A 36 -13.68 -15.99 1.03
N SER A 37 -14.74 -16.02 0.19
CA SER A 37 -15.21 -17.22 -0.54
C SER A 37 -14.66 -17.35 -1.97
N GLN A 38 -13.74 -16.50 -2.38
CA GLN A 38 -13.12 -16.53 -3.71
C GLN A 38 -12.60 -17.95 -4.02
N ASP A 39 -12.63 -18.37 -5.30
CA ASP A 39 -12.19 -19.69 -5.78
C ASP A 39 -12.80 -20.88 -5.03
N ASP A 40 -14.14 -20.85 -4.83
CA ASP A 40 -14.94 -21.90 -4.20
C ASP A 40 -14.56 -22.24 -2.73
N HIS A 41 -13.91 -21.33 -2.03
CA HIS A 41 -13.70 -21.48 -0.61
C HIS A 41 -15.00 -21.31 0.19
N SER A 42 -15.09 -21.99 1.33
CA SER A 42 -16.29 -22.05 2.17
C SER A 42 -16.05 -21.45 3.55
N PRO A 43 -16.08 -20.10 3.69
CA PRO A 43 -15.90 -19.45 5.00
C PRO A 43 -16.97 -19.88 6.02
N PRO A 44 -16.71 -19.75 7.34
CA PRO A 44 -15.54 -19.07 7.91
C PRO A 44 -14.29 -19.94 8.05
N ASP A 45 -14.41 -21.26 7.96
CA ASP A 45 -13.32 -22.19 8.29
C ASP A 45 -12.35 -22.41 7.11
N ASN A 46 -12.82 -22.24 5.89
CA ASN A 46 -12.05 -22.40 4.67
C ASN A 46 -12.13 -21.12 3.84
N ILE A 47 -11.12 -20.26 3.93
CA ILE A 47 -11.07 -18.95 3.28
C ILE A 47 -10.05 -18.89 2.14
N ALA A 48 -10.24 -17.96 1.23
CA ALA A 48 -9.37 -17.67 0.08
C ALA A 48 -8.07 -16.96 0.51
N SER A 49 -7.35 -17.52 1.46
CA SER A 49 -6.09 -17.00 1.97
C SER A 49 -5.22 -18.11 2.51
N SER A 50 -3.90 -18.00 2.36
CA SER A 50 -2.92 -18.88 3.00
C SER A 50 -2.75 -18.61 4.50
N TYR A 51 -3.18 -17.44 4.99
CA TYR A 51 -3.16 -17.02 6.40
C TYR A 51 -4.59 -16.87 6.93
N TYR A 52 -4.74 -16.80 8.26
CA TYR A 52 -6.04 -16.60 8.89
C TYR A 52 -6.00 -15.38 9.83
N PRO A 53 -6.95 -14.43 9.70
CA PRO A 53 -6.97 -13.22 10.52
C PRO A 53 -7.05 -13.54 12.02
N ALA A 54 -6.36 -12.79 12.87
CA ALA A 54 -6.42 -12.96 14.31
C ALA A 54 -7.84 -12.79 14.84
N ILE A 55 -8.59 -11.82 14.32
CA ILE A 55 -9.99 -11.53 14.66
C ILE A 55 -10.99 -12.49 13.98
N GLY A 56 -10.52 -13.39 13.09
CA GLY A 56 -11.39 -14.24 12.27
C GLY A 56 -11.85 -13.55 10.99
N VAL A 57 -12.82 -14.18 10.30
CA VAL A 57 -13.45 -13.62 9.09
C VAL A 57 -14.28 -12.40 9.47
N TYR A 58 -14.07 -11.28 8.82
CA TYR A 58 -14.69 -10.00 9.15
C TYR A 58 -15.35 -9.32 7.94
N SER A 59 -16.13 -8.29 8.21
CA SER A 59 -16.69 -7.37 7.21
C SER A 59 -15.99 -6.01 7.30
N SER A 60 -15.63 -5.47 6.14
CA SER A 60 -15.17 -4.09 6.00
C SER A 60 -16.29 -3.06 6.16
N SER A 61 -17.55 -3.51 6.33
CA SER A 61 -18.69 -2.67 6.73
C SER A 61 -18.85 -2.59 8.26
N ASP A 62 -18.10 -3.38 9.03
CA ASP A 62 -18.16 -3.35 10.49
C ASP A 62 -17.32 -2.20 11.06
N ARG A 63 -18.00 -1.26 11.72
CA ARG A 63 -17.34 -0.08 12.32
C ARG A 63 -16.34 -0.43 13.42
N LEU A 64 -16.53 -1.53 14.14
CA LEU A 64 -15.61 -1.96 15.19
C LEU A 64 -14.34 -2.50 14.56
N VAL A 65 -14.47 -3.34 13.52
CA VAL A 65 -13.33 -3.88 12.77
C VAL A 65 -12.53 -2.75 12.13
N VAL A 66 -13.18 -1.86 11.39
CA VAL A 66 -12.49 -0.74 10.73
C VAL A 66 -11.82 0.18 11.75
N GLY A 67 -12.46 0.42 12.90
CA GLY A 67 -11.86 1.22 13.99
C GLY A 67 -10.63 0.54 14.60
N GLU A 68 -10.68 -0.77 14.86
CA GLU A 68 -9.54 -1.54 15.35
C GLU A 68 -8.37 -1.53 14.35
N GLN A 69 -8.66 -1.74 13.06
CA GLN A 69 -7.65 -1.67 11.99
C GLN A 69 -6.98 -0.29 11.90
N MET A 70 -7.74 0.81 12.04
CA MET A 70 -7.14 2.16 12.03
C MET A 70 -6.26 2.39 13.27
N GLN A 71 -6.67 1.91 14.43
CA GLN A 71 -5.82 1.96 15.62
C GLN A 71 -4.52 1.17 15.45
N GLU A 72 -4.59 -0.03 14.88
CA GLU A 72 -3.41 -0.85 14.55
C GLU A 72 -2.47 -0.14 13.56
N ILE A 73 -3.02 0.48 12.52
CA ILE A 73 -2.29 1.27 11.52
C ILE A 73 -1.58 2.46 12.18
N HIS A 74 -2.30 3.22 13.02
CA HIS A 74 -1.73 4.34 13.78
C HIS A 74 -0.58 3.88 14.69
N ASP A 75 -0.81 2.81 15.46
CA ASP A 75 0.18 2.30 16.41
C ASP A 75 1.41 1.70 15.71
N ALA A 76 1.23 1.19 14.49
CA ALA A 76 2.33 0.77 13.63
C ALA A 76 3.13 1.94 13.02
N GLY A 77 2.74 3.21 13.26
CA GLY A 77 3.41 4.39 12.75
C GLY A 77 3.26 4.55 11.23
N ILE A 78 2.14 4.09 10.70
CA ILE A 78 1.74 4.30 9.30
C ILE A 78 1.00 5.64 9.23
N ASP A 79 1.46 6.55 8.38
CA ASP A 79 0.93 7.92 8.31
C ASP A 79 -0.29 8.02 7.40
N GLN A 80 -0.37 7.13 6.42
CA GLN A 80 -1.37 7.19 5.35
C GLN A 80 -1.85 5.79 4.96
N ILE A 81 -3.13 5.65 4.64
CA ILE A 81 -3.65 4.50 3.91
C ILE A 81 -3.92 4.85 2.46
N ALA A 82 -3.54 3.97 1.52
CA ALA A 82 -3.93 4.03 0.13
C ALA A 82 -5.08 3.03 -0.08
N VAL A 83 -6.31 3.54 -0.07
CA VAL A 83 -7.52 2.71 -0.12
C VAL A 83 -7.72 2.16 -1.52
N SER A 84 -7.77 0.83 -1.67
CA SER A 84 -8.13 0.16 -2.91
C SER A 84 -9.55 0.56 -3.33
N TRP A 85 -9.69 1.12 -4.55
CA TRP A 85 -10.94 1.71 -5.02
C TRP A 85 -11.21 1.30 -6.48
N TRP A 86 -12.35 0.65 -6.70
CA TRP A 86 -12.73 -0.03 -7.94
C TRP A 86 -13.79 0.71 -8.76
N GLY A 87 -13.96 1.99 -8.53
CA GLY A 87 -14.92 2.81 -9.26
C GLY A 87 -16.15 3.18 -8.43
N ARG A 88 -16.89 4.18 -8.90
CA ARG A 88 -18.12 4.65 -8.21
C ARG A 88 -19.18 3.57 -8.15
N GLY A 89 -19.78 3.40 -6.98
CA GLY A 89 -20.83 2.42 -6.72
C GLY A 89 -20.30 0.99 -6.56
N SER A 90 -18.98 0.79 -6.48
CA SER A 90 -18.41 -0.47 -6.03
C SER A 90 -18.63 -0.65 -4.52
N PRO A 91 -18.55 -1.87 -3.99
CA PRO A 91 -18.60 -2.09 -2.54
C PRO A 91 -17.54 -1.27 -1.78
N GLU A 92 -16.35 -1.09 -2.35
CA GLU A 92 -15.29 -0.27 -1.78
C GLU A 92 -15.69 1.21 -1.71
N ASP A 93 -16.34 1.73 -2.77
CA ASP A 93 -16.84 3.12 -2.79
C ASP A 93 -17.93 3.33 -1.74
N GLU A 94 -18.83 2.39 -1.56
CA GLU A 94 -19.89 2.43 -0.53
C GLU A 94 -19.32 2.43 0.89
N ARG A 95 -18.14 1.82 1.10
CA ARG A 95 -17.43 1.76 2.40
C ARG A 95 -16.51 2.96 2.64
N MET A 96 -16.20 3.76 1.62
CA MET A 96 -15.33 4.95 1.74
C MET A 96 -15.72 5.91 2.88
N PRO A 97 -17.01 6.27 3.11
CA PRO A 97 -17.36 7.17 4.21
C PRO A 97 -16.93 6.64 5.58
N LEU A 98 -17.07 5.32 5.80
CA LEU A 98 -16.66 4.67 7.04
C LEU A 98 -15.14 4.68 7.19
N VAL A 99 -14.42 4.22 6.16
CA VAL A 99 -12.95 4.11 6.18
C VAL A 99 -12.30 5.47 6.34
N VAL A 100 -12.71 6.47 5.53
CA VAL A 100 -12.16 7.84 5.62
C VAL A 100 -12.45 8.48 6.96
N GLY A 101 -13.66 8.26 7.51
CA GLY A 101 -14.06 8.77 8.82
C GLY A 101 -13.22 8.19 9.95
N ALA A 102 -13.00 6.87 9.96
CA ALA A 102 -12.19 6.19 10.96
C ALA A 102 -10.72 6.59 10.86
N ALA A 103 -10.12 6.54 9.65
CA ALA A 103 -8.72 6.91 9.45
C ALA A 103 -8.41 8.32 9.96
N ARG A 104 -9.25 9.30 9.63
CA ARG A 104 -9.06 10.68 10.08
C ARG A 104 -9.27 10.88 11.57
N SER A 105 -10.14 10.09 12.20
CA SER A 105 -10.33 10.14 13.66
C SER A 105 -9.06 9.73 14.40
N ASP A 106 -8.27 8.84 13.81
CA ASP A 106 -7.00 8.36 14.37
C ASP A 106 -5.77 9.10 13.80
N GLY A 107 -5.99 10.20 13.06
CA GLY A 107 -4.91 11.05 12.53
C GLY A 107 -4.17 10.44 11.34
N ILE A 108 -4.78 9.49 10.65
CA ILE A 108 -4.22 8.83 9.45
C ILE A 108 -4.72 9.56 8.21
N ASP A 109 -3.80 9.94 7.32
CA ASP A 109 -4.13 10.50 6.02
C ASP A 109 -4.70 9.42 5.07
N VAL A 110 -5.51 9.86 4.11
CA VAL A 110 -6.14 8.96 3.14
C VAL A 110 -5.74 9.33 1.72
N ALA A 111 -5.13 8.38 1.03
CA ALA A 111 -4.92 8.35 -0.41
C ALA A 111 -5.86 7.35 -1.07
N ALA A 112 -5.99 7.39 -2.39
CA ALA A 112 -6.72 6.38 -3.14
C ALA A 112 -5.76 5.56 -4.03
N HIS A 113 -5.92 4.24 -4.00
CA HIS A 113 -5.31 3.30 -4.93
C HIS A 113 -6.33 2.99 -6.02
N LEU A 114 -6.17 3.59 -7.20
CA LEU A 114 -7.13 3.50 -8.31
C LEU A 114 -6.92 2.22 -9.09
N GLU A 115 -7.82 1.28 -8.92
CA GLU A 115 -7.73 -0.07 -9.47
C GLU A 115 -8.14 -0.15 -10.94
N PRO A 116 -7.69 -1.18 -11.69
CA PRO A 116 -7.95 -1.31 -13.12
C PRO A 116 -9.29 -1.98 -13.41
N TYR A 117 -10.39 -1.37 -13.00
CA TYR A 117 -11.72 -1.90 -13.29
C TYR A 117 -12.03 -2.00 -14.81
N ALA A 118 -12.97 -2.86 -15.16
CA ALA A 118 -13.28 -3.18 -16.55
C ALA A 118 -13.71 -1.95 -17.35
N GLY A 119 -13.05 -1.74 -18.50
CA GLY A 119 -13.36 -0.62 -19.39
C GLY A 119 -12.78 0.73 -18.95
N ARG A 120 -12.02 0.81 -17.86
CA ARG A 120 -11.39 2.04 -17.36
C ARG A 120 -10.59 2.75 -18.46
N THR A 121 -10.87 4.03 -18.66
CA THR A 121 -10.10 4.92 -19.54
C THR A 121 -9.40 6.01 -18.74
N VAL A 122 -8.50 6.77 -19.36
CA VAL A 122 -7.88 7.94 -18.71
C VAL A 122 -8.94 8.98 -18.31
N ALA A 123 -9.97 9.18 -19.13
CA ALA A 123 -11.05 10.12 -18.82
C ALA A 123 -11.87 9.68 -17.58
N ASP A 124 -12.11 8.38 -17.43
CA ASP A 124 -12.77 7.85 -16.24
C ASP A 124 -11.92 8.12 -15.00
N VAL A 125 -10.60 7.86 -15.05
CA VAL A 125 -9.70 8.13 -13.93
C VAL A 125 -9.69 9.61 -13.55
N VAL A 126 -9.70 10.53 -14.51
CA VAL A 126 -9.81 11.98 -14.22
C VAL A 126 -11.13 12.31 -13.51
N SER A 127 -12.23 11.71 -13.97
CA SER A 127 -13.55 11.88 -13.33
C SER A 127 -13.57 11.32 -11.91
N ASP A 128 -12.92 10.17 -11.69
CA ASP A 128 -12.81 9.50 -10.39
C ASP A 128 -11.97 10.31 -9.41
N ILE A 129 -10.84 10.85 -9.85
CA ILE A 129 -10.01 11.78 -9.07
C ILE A 129 -10.83 12.98 -8.62
N GLY A 130 -11.56 13.63 -9.55
CA GLY A 130 -12.42 14.77 -9.22
C GLY A 130 -13.53 14.42 -8.23
N TYR A 131 -14.10 13.22 -8.32
CA TYR A 131 -15.08 12.72 -7.35
C TYR A 131 -14.47 12.52 -5.96
N LEU A 132 -13.36 11.80 -5.87
CA LEU A 132 -12.70 11.48 -4.60
C LEU A 132 -12.13 12.75 -3.93
N GLU A 133 -11.60 13.70 -4.72
CA GLU A 133 -11.15 15.00 -4.21
C GLU A 133 -12.33 15.81 -3.67
N SER A 134 -13.40 15.97 -4.44
CA SER A 134 -14.55 16.79 -4.05
C SER A 134 -15.35 16.21 -2.89
N THR A 135 -15.46 14.87 -2.80
CA THR A 135 -16.25 14.18 -1.80
C THR A 135 -15.48 14.00 -0.49
N TYR A 136 -14.22 13.59 -0.60
CA TYR A 136 -13.41 13.19 0.56
C TYR A 136 -12.18 14.07 0.78
N GLY A 137 -11.85 15.01 -0.12
CA GLY A 137 -10.65 15.83 -0.03
C GLY A 137 -9.36 15.05 -0.25
N ILE A 138 -9.43 13.88 -0.91
CA ILE A 138 -8.26 13.05 -1.23
C ILE A 138 -7.44 13.76 -2.30
N ARG A 139 -6.11 13.83 -2.12
CA ARG A 139 -5.19 14.52 -3.04
C ARG A 139 -4.01 13.69 -3.49
N THR A 140 -3.79 12.52 -2.91
CA THR A 140 -2.76 11.57 -3.32
C THR A 140 -3.42 10.35 -3.96
N PHE A 141 -2.96 10.01 -5.16
CA PHE A 141 -3.53 8.94 -5.96
C PHE A 141 -2.43 8.03 -6.49
N TYR A 142 -2.54 6.75 -6.18
CA TYR A 142 -1.72 5.68 -6.72
C TYR A 142 -2.48 5.00 -7.84
N VAL A 143 -2.04 5.19 -9.10
CA VAL A 143 -2.73 4.63 -10.26
C VAL A 143 -2.12 3.26 -10.59
N TYR A 144 -2.85 2.19 -10.25
CA TYR A 144 -2.40 0.84 -10.55
C TYR A 144 -2.53 0.55 -12.03
N ARG A 145 -1.50 -0.12 -12.60
CA ARG A 145 -1.40 -0.42 -14.04
C ARG A 145 -1.63 0.83 -14.92
N ALA A 146 -1.07 1.97 -14.50
CA ALA A 146 -1.26 3.26 -15.18
C ALA A 146 -0.87 3.21 -16.67
N LEU A 147 0.21 2.50 -16.99
CA LEU A 147 0.76 2.42 -18.35
C LEU A 147 0.07 1.39 -19.26
N ASP A 148 -0.97 0.70 -18.79
CA ASP A 148 -1.90 -0.03 -19.66
C ASP A 148 -2.77 0.94 -20.47
N LEU A 149 -2.85 2.18 -20.02
CA LEU A 149 -3.53 3.28 -20.72
C LEU A 149 -2.53 4.15 -21.49
N PRO A 150 -2.97 4.81 -22.59
CA PRO A 150 -2.06 5.52 -23.48
C PRO A 150 -1.35 6.71 -22.82
N VAL A 151 -0.02 6.73 -22.87
CA VAL A 151 0.84 7.79 -22.32
C VAL A 151 0.46 9.18 -22.82
N ALA A 152 0.11 9.32 -24.10
CA ALA A 152 -0.28 10.62 -24.69
C ALA A 152 -1.60 11.16 -24.11
N GLN A 153 -2.54 10.26 -23.73
CA GLN A 153 -3.78 10.67 -23.06
C GLN A 153 -3.50 11.09 -21.62
N TRP A 154 -2.62 10.36 -20.94
CA TRP A 154 -2.15 10.74 -19.61
C TRP A 154 -1.50 12.11 -19.59
N ALA A 155 -0.61 12.43 -20.53
CA ALA A 155 0.06 13.73 -20.56
C ALA A 155 -0.92 14.93 -20.64
N VAL A 156 -2.03 14.76 -21.34
CA VAL A 156 -3.10 15.78 -21.39
C VAL A 156 -3.87 15.81 -20.06
N ALA A 157 -4.23 14.66 -19.55
CA ALA A 157 -5.04 14.52 -18.33
C ALA A 157 -4.31 15.04 -17.09
N THR A 158 -3.06 14.67 -16.91
CA THR A 158 -2.24 15.10 -15.76
C THR A 158 -2.00 16.61 -15.80
N ALA A 159 -1.74 17.19 -16.98
CA ALA A 159 -1.63 18.63 -17.11
C ALA A 159 -2.93 19.36 -16.73
N GLN A 160 -4.10 18.80 -17.06
CA GLN A 160 -5.40 19.37 -16.64
C GLN A 160 -5.63 19.23 -15.13
N LEU A 161 -5.33 18.07 -14.55
CA LEU A 161 -5.45 17.84 -13.12
C LEU A 161 -4.56 18.80 -12.30
N HIS A 162 -3.29 18.97 -12.71
CA HIS A 162 -2.37 19.88 -12.05
C HIS A 162 -2.80 21.35 -12.20
N ALA A 163 -3.38 21.73 -13.33
CA ALA A 163 -3.91 23.08 -13.53
C ALA A 163 -5.17 23.37 -12.70
N ALA A 164 -5.97 22.33 -12.40
CA ALA A 164 -7.20 22.44 -11.62
C ALA A 164 -6.96 22.44 -10.11
N GLY A 165 -5.91 21.77 -9.63
CA GLY A 165 -5.65 21.64 -8.20
C GLY A 165 -4.30 21.01 -7.86
N HIS A 166 -4.06 20.86 -6.54
CA HIS A 166 -2.84 20.23 -6.02
C HIS A 166 -3.10 18.75 -5.76
N VAL A 167 -3.01 17.94 -6.79
CA VAL A 167 -3.03 16.47 -6.68
C VAL A 167 -1.63 15.92 -6.87
N THR A 168 -1.30 14.82 -6.19
CA THR A 168 -0.08 14.06 -6.38
C THR A 168 -0.43 12.71 -7.00
N LEU A 169 0.15 12.42 -8.15
CA LEU A 169 -0.17 11.25 -8.96
C LEU A 169 1.05 10.32 -9.06
N TYR A 170 0.93 9.11 -8.51
CA TYR A 170 1.94 8.07 -8.64
C TYR A 170 1.53 7.03 -9.68
N ALA A 171 2.42 6.73 -10.64
CA ALA A 171 2.23 5.62 -11.57
C ALA A 171 2.84 4.32 -11.02
N GLN A 172 2.09 3.22 -11.04
CA GLN A 172 2.67 1.90 -10.77
C GLN A 172 3.53 1.47 -11.95
N THR A 173 4.84 1.64 -11.81
CA THR A 173 5.79 1.27 -12.86
C THR A 173 7.26 1.41 -12.43
N ALA A 174 8.15 0.64 -13.07
CA ALA A 174 9.59 0.90 -13.08
C ALA A 174 10.06 1.62 -14.36
N MET A 175 9.18 1.90 -15.31
CA MET A 175 9.49 2.64 -16.55
C MET A 175 9.41 4.15 -16.32
N VAL A 176 10.37 4.70 -15.56
CA VAL A 176 10.41 6.11 -15.14
C VAL A 176 10.25 7.08 -16.32
N GLY A 177 10.87 6.77 -17.47
CA GLY A 177 10.73 7.61 -18.67
C GLY A 177 9.30 7.73 -19.20
N ALA A 178 8.52 6.65 -19.11
CA ALA A 178 7.12 6.65 -19.51
C ALA A 178 6.25 7.43 -18.50
N ALA A 179 6.52 7.30 -17.20
CA ALA A 179 5.84 8.07 -16.16
C ALA A 179 6.06 9.58 -16.35
N VAL A 180 7.30 10.01 -16.67
CA VAL A 180 7.60 11.41 -17.02
C VAL A 180 6.83 11.87 -18.25
N ALA A 181 6.83 11.07 -19.33
CA ALA A 181 6.12 11.42 -20.55
C ALA A 181 4.60 11.48 -20.36
N ALA A 182 4.08 10.74 -19.39
CA ALA A 182 2.67 10.74 -18.98
C ALA A 182 2.33 11.89 -18.01
N GLY A 183 3.32 12.60 -17.46
CA GLY A 183 3.12 13.75 -16.55
C GLY A 183 2.80 13.37 -15.11
N PHE A 184 3.15 12.14 -14.64
CA PHE A 184 3.03 11.75 -13.26
C PHE A 184 4.06 12.45 -12.39
N ASP A 185 3.73 12.63 -11.10
CA ASP A 185 4.61 13.25 -10.10
C ASP A 185 5.59 12.24 -9.49
N GLY A 186 5.22 10.97 -9.48
CA GLY A 186 6.03 9.91 -8.88
C GLY A 186 5.78 8.53 -9.48
N VAL A 187 6.61 7.59 -9.02
CA VAL A 187 6.49 6.17 -9.35
C VAL A 187 6.44 5.33 -8.06
N TYR A 188 5.65 4.26 -8.08
CA TYR A 188 5.61 3.24 -7.03
C TYR A 188 5.60 1.83 -7.64
N THR A 189 5.86 0.78 -6.85
CA THR A 189 6.09 -0.55 -7.41
C THR A 189 4.99 -1.58 -7.16
N TYR A 190 4.28 -1.54 -6.06
CA TYR A 190 3.26 -2.49 -5.58
C TYR A 190 3.72 -3.96 -5.50
N ASP A 191 3.80 -4.70 -6.63
CA ASP A 191 4.14 -6.14 -6.69
C ASP A 191 5.57 -6.40 -6.16
N ILE A 192 5.64 -6.91 -4.94
CA ILE A 192 6.91 -7.16 -4.25
C ILE A 192 7.69 -8.37 -4.77
N VAL A 193 7.07 -9.21 -5.60
CA VAL A 193 7.72 -10.35 -6.26
C VAL A 193 8.49 -9.84 -7.48
N SER A 194 7.81 -9.08 -8.33
CA SER A 194 8.37 -8.51 -9.56
C SER A 194 9.33 -7.35 -9.30
N TYR A 195 9.14 -6.61 -8.20
CA TYR A 195 9.98 -5.47 -7.80
C TYR A 195 10.68 -5.72 -6.46
N PRO A 196 11.70 -6.58 -6.40
CA PRO A 196 12.44 -6.85 -5.17
C PRO A 196 13.27 -5.62 -4.74
N GLY A 197 13.60 -5.55 -3.44
CA GLY A 197 14.39 -4.44 -2.87
C GLY A 197 15.70 -4.13 -3.60
N SER A 198 16.31 -5.11 -4.27
CA SER A 198 17.52 -4.91 -5.09
C SER A 198 17.33 -3.91 -6.24
N MET A 199 16.09 -3.65 -6.68
CA MET A 199 15.78 -2.69 -7.74
C MET A 199 15.61 -1.25 -7.23
N PHE A 200 15.32 -1.04 -5.96
CA PHE A 200 14.90 0.24 -5.41
C PHE A 200 15.93 1.36 -5.61
N ARG A 201 17.22 1.06 -5.37
CA ARG A 201 18.28 2.06 -5.57
C ARG A 201 18.36 2.57 -7.02
N ARG A 202 18.21 1.68 -8.00
CA ARG A 202 18.21 2.08 -9.42
C ARG A 202 16.96 2.88 -9.76
N LEU A 203 15.80 2.41 -9.29
CA LEU A 203 14.50 3.06 -9.52
C LEU A 203 14.49 4.49 -8.98
N CYS A 204 14.81 4.67 -7.69
CA CYS A 204 14.77 5.99 -7.06
C CYS A 204 15.84 6.93 -7.65
N ALA A 205 17.06 6.42 -7.91
CA ALA A 205 18.07 7.23 -8.58
C ALA A 205 17.65 7.70 -9.98
N GLU A 206 16.89 6.90 -10.73
CA GLU A 206 16.36 7.30 -12.03
C GLU A 206 15.21 8.29 -11.88
N ALA A 207 14.27 8.06 -10.95
CA ALA A 207 13.17 8.95 -10.64
C ALA A 207 13.68 10.36 -10.27
N HIS A 208 14.61 10.44 -9.32
CA HIS A 208 15.18 11.70 -8.87
C HIS A 208 15.91 12.47 -9.98
N ARG A 209 16.68 11.78 -10.85
CA ARG A 209 17.30 12.44 -12.02
C ARG A 209 16.30 13.05 -12.97
N LYS A 210 15.06 12.57 -12.96
CA LYS A 210 13.96 13.05 -13.80
C LYS A 210 12.93 13.87 -13.01
N HIS A 211 13.27 14.26 -11.78
CA HIS A 211 12.43 15.09 -10.90
C HIS A 211 11.09 14.43 -10.53
N LEU A 212 11.03 13.11 -10.49
CA LEU A 212 9.90 12.35 -9.95
C LEU A 212 10.16 11.91 -8.51
N LEU A 213 9.09 11.83 -7.74
CA LEU A 213 9.07 11.16 -6.44
C LEU A 213 9.22 9.64 -6.62
N CYS A 214 9.82 9.00 -5.62
CA CYS A 214 10.03 7.55 -5.61
C CYS A 214 9.43 6.95 -4.34
N ALA A 215 8.40 6.11 -4.51
CA ALA A 215 7.68 5.40 -3.45
C ALA A 215 7.79 3.86 -3.66
N PRO A 216 8.93 3.23 -3.37
CA PRO A 216 9.06 1.79 -3.52
C PRO A 216 8.17 1.07 -2.51
N SER A 217 7.56 -0.05 -2.94
CA SER A 217 6.70 -0.86 -2.08
C SER A 217 7.50 -1.94 -1.37
N VAL A 218 7.43 -1.94 -0.05
CA VAL A 218 7.97 -3.01 0.80
C VAL A 218 6.86 -3.99 1.15
N GLY A 219 7.21 -5.24 1.42
CA GLY A 219 6.22 -6.23 1.85
C GLY A 219 6.83 -7.41 2.58
N PRO A 220 6.02 -8.09 3.42
CA PRO A 220 6.51 -9.15 4.30
C PRO A 220 6.81 -10.46 3.56
N GLY A 221 6.09 -10.72 2.50
CA GLY A 221 6.10 -11.92 1.68
C GLY A 221 4.91 -11.93 0.74
N TYR A 222 4.78 -12.98 -0.06
CA TYR A 222 3.69 -13.20 -1.02
C TYR A 222 3.38 -14.68 -1.11
N ASP A 223 2.10 -15.05 -1.02
CA ASP A 223 1.59 -16.39 -1.24
C ASP A 223 0.11 -16.34 -1.62
N ALA A 224 -0.17 -16.23 -2.92
CA ALA A 224 -1.52 -16.13 -3.47
C ALA A 224 -2.05 -17.47 -4.00
N GLN A 225 -1.42 -18.59 -3.64
CA GLN A 225 -1.81 -19.89 -4.16
C GLN A 225 -3.26 -20.26 -3.84
N ARG A 226 -3.77 -19.84 -2.67
CA ARG A 226 -5.16 -20.07 -2.27
C ARG A 226 -6.13 -18.99 -2.70
N GLY A 227 -5.68 -17.73 -2.76
CA GLY A 227 -6.55 -16.60 -3.09
C GLY A 227 -6.79 -16.45 -4.57
N ASP A 228 -5.71 -16.52 -5.38
CA ASP A 228 -5.76 -16.22 -6.81
C ASP A 228 -5.20 -17.33 -7.69
N GLY A 229 -4.79 -18.47 -7.11
CA GLY A 229 -4.16 -19.56 -7.86
C GLY A 229 -2.78 -19.23 -8.44
N ASP A 230 -2.17 -18.09 -8.06
CA ASP A 230 -0.82 -17.70 -8.51
C ASP A 230 0.23 -18.62 -7.87
N PRO A 231 1.03 -19.36 -8.67
CA PRO A 231 2.02 -20.26 -8.13
C PRO A 231 3.27 -19.58 -7.54
N ARG A 232 3.43 -18.27 -7.74
CA ARG A 232 4.58 -17.52 -7.22
C ARG A 232 4.51 -17.44 -5.69
N VAL A 233 5.67 -17.61 -5.05
CA VAL A 233 5.82 -17.45 -3.60
C VAL A 233 7.06 -16.63 -3.29
N LYS A 234 6.90 -15.62 -2.43
CA LYS A 234 8.00 -14.92 -1.77
C LYS A 234 7.90 -15.20 -0.26
N PRO A 235 8.73 -16.10 0.27
CA PRO A 235 8.59 -16.51 1.67
C PRO A 235 8.93 -15.36 2.62
N ARG A 236 8.22 -15.27 3.74
CA ARG A 236 8.43 -14.26 4.79
C ARG A 236 9.76 -14.42 5.55
N ARG A 237 10.35 -15.64 5.57
CA ARG A 237 11.65 -15.96 6.20
C ARG A 237 11.76 -15.45 7.63
N HIS A 238 10.76 -15.69 8.44
CA HIS A 238 10.69 -15.20 9.83
C HIS A 238 10.94 -13.68 9.96
N GLY A 239 10.41 -12.90 9.00
CA GLY A 239 10.52 -11.44 8.98
C GLY A 239 11.71 -10.89 8.19
N GLN A 240 12.70 -11.71 7.82
CA GLN A 240 13.91 -11.23 7.10
C GLN A 240 13.58 -10.63 5.73
N THR A 241 12.55 -11.13 5.04
CA THR A 241 12.11 -10.56 3.75
C THR A 241 11.65 -9.12 3.94
N TYR A 242 10.84 -8.86 4.96
CA TYR A 242 10.35 -7.53 5.27
C TYR A 242 11.48 -6.56 5.64
N ASP A 243 12.36 -6.99 6.56
CA ASP A 243 13.51 -6.18 6.96
C ASP A 243 14.42 -5.81 5.79
N SER A 244 14.70 -6.77 4.90
CA SER A 244 15.58 -6.52 3.75
C SER A 244 14.97 -5.54 2.75
N MET A 245 13.65 -5.55 2.57
CA MET A 245 12.97 -4.59 1.69
C MET A 245 12.94 -3.20 2.30
N TRP A 246 12.67 -3.05 3.61
CA TRP A 246 12.76 -1.77 4.31
C TRP A 246 14.16 -1.16 4.25
N GLN A 247 15.20 -1.96 4.55
CA GLN A 247 16.58 -1.51 4.43
C GLN A 247 16.91 -1.01 3.02
N ALA A 248 16.43 -1.73 2.00
CA ALA A 248 16.65 -1.35 0.61
C ALA A 248 15.89 -0.05 0.25
N ALA A 249 14.66 0.14 0.72
CA ALA A 249 13.88 1.35 0.49
C ALA A 249 14.56 2.57 1.13
N ILE A 250 14.97 2.46 2.40
CA ILE A 250 15.68 3.54 3.10
C ILE A 250 17.01 3.87 2.39
N ALA A 251 17.79 2.86 2.04
CA ALA A 251 19.07 3.02 1.37
C ALA A 251 18.96 3.54 -0.07
N SER A 252 17.79 3.41 -0.70
CA SER A 252 17.55 3.95 -2.05
C SER A 252 17.34 5.46 -2.06
N GLY A 253 17.14 6.08 -0.90
CA GLY A 253 16.77 7.48 -0.79
C GLY A 253 15.30 7.74 -1.12
N ALA A 254 14.44 6.74 -0.95
CA ALA A 254 13.00 6.86 -1.21
C ALA A 254 12.41 8.11 -0.57
N ASP A 255 11.54 8.81 -1.30
CA ASP A 255 10.82 9.99 -0.79
C ASP A 255 9.69 9.57 0.15
N GLU A 256 9.08 8.45 -0.16
CA GLU A 256 7.99 7.81 0.53
C GLU A 256 8.18 6.29 0.50
N VAL A 257 7.60 5.55 1.44
CA VAL A 257 7.56 4.09 1.40
C VAL A 257 6.11 3.63 1.42
N THR A 258 5.75 2.78 0.46
CA THR A 258 4.45 2.10 0.49
C THR A 258 4.61 0.68 1.01
N ILE A 259 3.59 0.16 1.70
CA ILE A 259 3.54 -1.20 2.25
C ILE A 259 2.51 -2.01 1.45
N THR A 260 2.94 -3.04 0.79
CA THR A 260 2.08 -4.07 0.22
C THR A 260 2.05 -5.25 1.16
N SER A 261 1.00 -5.38 1.97
CA SER A 261 -0.20 -4.56 2.17
C SER A 261 -0.57 -4.50 3.66
N PHE A 262 -1.55 -3.68 4.05
CA PHE A 262 -2.14 -3.85 5.38
C PHE A 262 -2.94 -5.16 5.44
N ASN A 263 -3.91 -5.36 4.53
CA ASN A 263 -4.86 -6.47 4.62
C ASN A 263 -5.22 -7.16 3.29
N GLU A 264 -4.27 -7.28 2.34
CA GLU A 264 -4.48 -8.10 1.15
C GLU A 264 -4.22 -9.58 1.47
N TRP A 265 -5.28 -10.26 1.94
CA TRP A 265 -5.21 -11.64 2.41
C TRP A 265 -5.05 -12.65 1.28
N HIS A 266 -5.60 -12.38 0.08
CA HIS A 266 -5.50 -13.29 -1.07
C HIS A 266 -4.05 -13.43 -1.55
N GLU A 267 -3.31 -12.34 -1.54
CA GLU A 267 -1.89 -12.31 -1.92
C GLU A 267 -0.95 -12.78 -0.81
N GLY A 268 -1.45 -12.94 0.43
CA GLY A 268 -0.61 -13.25 1.57
C GLY A 268 0.43 -12.16 1.87
N THR A 269 0.17 -10.92 1.46
CA THR A 269 1.04 -9.75 1.66
C THR A 269 0.71 -8.95 2.91
N GLN A 270 -0.36 -9.31 3.61
CA GLN A 270 -0.89 -8.57 4.75
C GLN A 270 0.12 -8.47 5.91
N ILE A 271 0.09 -7.31 6.61
CA ILE A 271 0.73 -7.11 7.92
C ILE A 271 -0.30 -7.08 9.06
N GLU A 272 -1.60 -7.04 8.75
CA GLU A 272 -2.69 -7.20 9.71
C GLU A 272 -2.48 -8.48 10.53
N PRO A 273 -2.80 -8.51 11.83
CA PRO A 273 -2.52 -9.63 12.70
C PRO A 273 -3.11 -10.96 12.21
N ALA A 274 -2.27 -12.01 12.21
CA ALA A 274 -2.63 -13.35 11.79
C ALA A 274 -2.32 -14.38 12.87
N ARG A 275 -3.32 -15.20 13.20
CA ARG A 275 -3.19 -16.26 14.21
C ARG A 275 -2.89 -17.63 13.60
N PRO A 276 -2.18 -18.52 14.31
CA PRO A 276 -2.14 -19.92 13.96
C PRO A 276 -3.55 -20.51 13.96
N ALA A 277 -3.97 -21.09 12.84
CA ALA A 277 -5.28 -21.71 12.75
C ALA A 277 -5.20 -23.08 12.05
N ARG A 278 -5.96 -24.02 12.57
CA ARG A 278 -6.26 -25.30 11.92
C ARG A 278 -7.76 -25.48 11.95
N LEU A 279 -8.39 -25.22 10.80
CA LEU A 279 -9.84 -25.24 10.66
C LEU A 279 -10.20 -26.31 9.63
N GLY A 280 -11.07 -27.24 10.02
CA GLY A 280 -11.36 -28.40 9.21
C GLY A 280 -10.08 -29.21 8.92
N ALA A 281 -9.84 -29.47 7.63
CA ALA A 281 -8.66 -30.19 7.15
C ALA A 281 -7.47 -29.27 6.82
N TYR A 282 -7.66 -27.96 6.88
CA TYR A 282 -6.64 -26.98 6.46
C TYR A 282 -5.86 -26.41 7.64
N ARG A 283 -4.54 -26.30 7.45
CA ARG A 283 -3.64 -25.62 8.39
C ARG A 283 -3.14 -24.35 7.72
N TYR A 284 -3.55 -23.21 8.26
CA TYR A 284 -3.13 -21.91 7.82
C TYR A 284 -1.67 -21.61 8.21
N LEU A 285 -1.01 -20.80 7.39
CA LEU A 285 0.27 -20.20 7.73
C LEU A 285 0.06 -19.19 8.87
N SER A 286 1.14 -18.86 9.56
CA SER A 286 1.13 -17.88 10.65
C SER A 286 2.45 -17.10 10.66
N TYR A 287 2.52 -16.10 11.53
CA TYR A 287 3.74 -15.33 11.76
C TYR A 287 4.67 -15.98 12.82
N ASP A 288 4.34 -17.19 13.28
CA ASP A 288 5.13 -17.90 14.29
C ASP A 288 6.61 -18.00 13.89
N GLY A 289 7.51 -17.65 14.81
CA GLY A 289 8.95 -17.56 14.59
C GLY A 289 9.42 -16.24 13.99
N ALA A 290 8.53 -15.31 13.63
CA ALA A 290 8.94 -13.99 13.14
C ALA A 290 9.70 -13.25 14.25
N TRP A 291 10.94 -12.85 13.93
CA TRP A 291 11.89 -12.22 14.87
C TRP A 291 12.06 -12.97 16.19
N GLY A 292 11.84 -14.29 16.21
CA GLY A 292 11.93 -15.14 17.39
C GLY A 292 10.69 -15.10 18.29
N LEU A 293 9.59 -14.47 17.86
CA LEU A 293 8.32 -14.43 18.57
C LEU A 293 7.49 -15.68 18.25
N HIS A 294 6.71 -16.16 19.24
CA HIS A 294 5.89 -17.37 19.11
C HIS A 294 4.49 -17.21 19.70
N GLY A 295 3.54 -18.00 19.17
CA GLY A 295 2.15 -18.00 19.63
C GLY A 295 1.50 -16.62 19.50
N VAL A 296 0.74 -16.20 20.49
CA VAL A 296 0.01 -14.91 20.50
C VAL A 296 0.97 -13.71 20.32
N GLN A 297 2.20 -13.80 20.83
CA GLN A 297 3.19 -12.73 20.68
C GLN A 297 3.68 -12.55 19.23
N ALA A 298 3.44 -13.52 18.35
CA ALA A 298 3.80 -13.43 16.96
C ALA A 298 2.67 -12.86 16.09
N GLU A 299 1.43 -12.81 16.59
CA GLU A 299 0.24 -12.45 15.79
C GLU A 299 0.31 -11.01 15.26
N ASP A 300 0.85 -10.07 16.02
CA ASP A 300 1.04 -8.65 15.68
C ASP A 300 2.50 -8.28 15.31
N ALA A 301 3.36 -9.28 15.14
CA ALA A 301 4.80 -9.08 14.94
C ALA A 301 5.14 -8.13 13.78
N TYR A 302 4.35 -8.14 12.69
CA TYR A 302 4.58 -7.27 11.54
C TYR A 302 4.17 -5.82 11.82
N LEU A 303 3.13 -5.57 12.61
CA LEU A 303 2.77 -4.21 13.03
C LEU A 303 3.86 -3.61 13.93
N THR A 304 4.31 -4.35 14.94
CA THR A 304 5.43 -3.95 15.80
C THR A 304 6.69 -3.67 14.98
N ARG A 305 6.98 -4.50 13.98
CA ARG A 305 8.15 -4.30 13.11
C ARG A 305 7.99 -3.13 12.16
N THR A 306 6.77 -2.86 11.71
CA THR A 306 6.45 -1.69 10.89
C THR A 306 6.72 -0.42 11.68
N ARG A 307 6.29 -0.34 12.94
CA ARG A 307 6.59 0.80 13.81
C ARG A 307 8.09 1.08 13.89
N TYR A 308 8.88 0.05 14.13
CA TYR A 308 10.34 0.19 14.16
C TYR A 308 10.88 0.79 12.85
N TRP A 309 10.46 0.27 11.69
CA TRP A 309 10.97 0.75 10.40
C TRP A 309 10.45 2.14 10.02
N SER A 310 9.22 2.47 10.37
CA SER A 310 8.66 3.80 10.20
C SER A 310 9.47 4.84 10.99
N ASP A 311 9.76 4.57 12.26
CA ASP A 311 10.60 5.43 13.09
C ASP A 311 12.01 5.59 12.49
N VAL A 312 12.61 4.52 11.97
CA VAL A 312 13.92 4.57 11.29
C VAL A 312 13.83 5.39 10.00
N PHE A 313 12.78 5.21 9.19
CA PHE A 313 12.58 5.95 7.95
C PHE A 313 12.48 7.45 8.21
N HIS A 314 11.67 7.88 9.15
CA HIS A 314 11.47 9.29 9.49
C HIS A 314 12.71 9.92 10.15
N SER A 315 13.48 9.15 10.90
CA SER A 315 14.71 9.66 11.53
C SER A 315 15.90 9.78 10.57
N THR A 316 15.85 9.13 9.40
CA THR A 316 16.92 9.21 8.39
C THR A 316 16.70 10.37 7.44
N SER A 317 17.68 11.27 7.32
CA SER A 317 17.63 12.33 6.29
C SER A 317 17.65 11.73 4.88
N PRO A 318 16.90 12.30 3.90
CA PRO A 318 17.04 11.92 2.50
C PRO A 318 18.50 12.03 2.06
N VAL A 319 19.01 10.98 1.42
CA VAL A 319 20.36 11.01 0.87
C VAL A 319 20.35 11.97 -0.33
N GLN A 320 20.89 13.17 -0.13
CA GLN A 320 21.19 14.03 -1.27
C GLN A 320 22.25 13.34 -2.12
N LEU A 321 21.87 12.78 -3.27
CA LEU A 321 22.79 12.33 -4.27
C LEU A 321 23.55 13.58 -4.75
N LYS A 322 24.76 13.80 -4.22
CA LYS A 322 25.66 14.84 -4.73
C LYS A 322 25.94 14.47 -6.20
N THR A 323 25.29 15.16 -7.12
CA THR A 323 25.70 15.18 -8.51
C THR A 323 27.10 15.76 -8.52
N LYS A 324 28.13 14.91 -8.70
CA LYS A 324 29.43 15.40 -9.10
C LYS A 324 29.23 16.07 -10.46
N ALA A 325 29.16 17.38 -10.46
CA ALA A 325 29.43 18.17 -11.65
C ALA A 325 30.89 17.92 -12.00
N SER A 326 31.11 17.28 -13.11
CA SER A 326 32.38 17.18 -13.81
C SER A 326 32.27 17.97 -15.10
#